data_789b1be16fd1c7ec93f37270cbfa8619
#
_entry.id   789b1be16fd1c7ec93f37270cbfa8619
#
_cell.length_a   1.000
_cell.length_b   1.000
_cell.length_c   1.000
_cell.angle_alpha   90.00
_cell.angle_beta   90.00
_cell.angle_gamma   90.00
#
_symmetry.space_group_name_H-M   'P 1'
#
loop_
_entity.id
_entity.type
_entity.pdbx_description
1 polymer ?
#
loop_
_entity_poly.entity_id
_entity_poly.type
_entity_poly.pdbx_seq_one_letter_code
_entity_poly.pdbx_strand_id
1 'polypeptide(L)'
;IVGGGLVGASLACAIAPLGIRVALLEAVPFKAESQPSYDDRTLALSASSCRILEGLGLWDALRENATPIREIQVREYQRPGRVIMDPDELGLDRFGPVVEARVIGAAVVERLSRLDHLDFVCPAMVTGFETGEDRVRIDFEGDDGATAIEARLLVGADGARSFIRDSLGIACEKHDYDQTAVICNITPEQQHRGRAFECFTPTGPFAVMPHVNGRCGLIWCVPSAAVPGMMEMPEDLFLQRAQAR
;
A
#
# COMPACT_ATOMS: atom_id res chain seq x y z
N ILE A 1 0.25 18.97 2.72
CA ILE A 1 0.65 17.57 2.77
C ILE A 1 1.48 17.29 1.52
N VAL A 2 2.68 16.72 1.69
CA VAL A 2 3.57 16.33 0.59
C VAL A 2 3.52 14.80 0.45
N GLY A 3 3.13 14.32 -0.74
CA GLY A 3 2.88 12.93 -1.08
C GLY A 3 1.40 12.57 -1.05
N GLY A 4 0.84 12.26 -2.22
CA GLY A 4 -0.55 11.85 -2.45
C GLY A 4 -0.76 10.33 -2.46
N GLY A 5 0.22 9.55 -1.97
CA GLY A 5 0.07 8.12 -1.75
C GLY A 5 -0.99 7.80 -0.70
N LEU A 6 -1.19 6.49 -0.38
CA LEU A 6 -2.24 6.05 0.55
C LEU A 6 -2.25 6.82 1.88
N VAL A 7 -1.08 7.16 2.42
CA VAL A 7 -0.97 7.85 3.71
C VAL A 7 -1.41 9.30 3.62
N GLY A 8 -0.82 10.09 2.71
CA GLY A 8 -1.12 11.52 2.62
C GLY A 8 -2.54 11.79 2.11
N ALA A 9 -3.01 11.00 1.15
CA ALA A 9 -4.35 11.11 0.63
C ALA A 9 -5.42 10.72 1.67
N SER A 10 -5.18 9.67 2.47
CA SER A 10 -6.07 9.32 3.59
C SER A 10 -6.10 10.41 4.66
N LEU A 11 -4.95 11.02 4.95
CA LEU A 11 -4.89 12.17 5.88
C LEU A 11 -5.69 13.37 5.32
N ALA A 12 -5.56 13.69 4.03
CA ALA A 12 -6.34 14.74 3.40
C ALA A 12 -7.85 14.47 3.50
N CYS A 13 -8.28 13.22 3.26
CA CYS A 13 -9.67 12.79 3.44
C CYS A 13 -10.18 12.95 4.89
N ALA A 14 -9.28 12.79 5.86
CA ALA A 14 -9.63 12.91 7.28
C ALA A 14 -9.81 14.37 7.73
N ILE A 15 -8.94 15.27 7.27
CA ILE A 15 -8.88 16.64 7.82
C ILE A 15 -9.64 17.69 7.00
N ALA A 16 -9.76 17.53 5.69
CA ALA A 16 -10.50 18.48 4.86
C ALA A 16 -11.97 18.68 5.29
N PRO A 17 -12.73 17.62 5.67
CA PRO A 17 -14.11 17.77 6.16
C PRO A 17 -14.23 18.57 7.46
N LEU A 18 -13.13 18.81 8.17
CA LEU A 18 -13.11 19.64 9.39
C LEU A 18 -13.06 21.16 9.10
N GLY A 19 -13.16 21.56 7.83
CA GLY A 19 -13.09 22.95 7.41
C GLY A 19 -11.64 23.50 7.38
N ILE A 20 -10.65 22.65 7.48
CA ILE A 20 -9.23 23.02 7.36
C ILE A 20 -8.87 23.07 5.87
N ARG A 21 -8.32 24.18 5.42
CA ARG A 21 -7.78 24.26 4.06
C ARG A 21 -6.53 23.39 3.94
N VAL A 22 -6.55 22.47 3.00
CA VAL A 22 -5.50 21.50 2.75
C VAL A 22 -4.97 21.65 1.33
N ALA A 23 -3.65 21.77 1.16
CA ALA A 23 -2.99 21.51 -0.11
C ALA A 23 -2.35 20.12 -0.06
N LEU A 24 -2.68 19.28 -1.05
CA LEU A 24 -2.07 17.97 -1.24
C LEU A 24 -1.22 18.00 -2.51
N LEU A 25 0.10 17.87 -2.34
CA LEU A 25 1.07 17.90 -3.42
C LEU A 25 1.50 16.47 -3.76
N GLU A 26 1.29 16.04 -5.01
CA GLU A 26 1.67 14.71 -5.48
C GLU A 26 2.52 14.82 -6.75
N ALA A 27 3.70 14.21 -6.71
CA ALA A 27 4.66 14.30 -7.79
C ALA A 27 4.29 13.45 -9.01
N VAL A 28 3.62 12.30 -8.78
CA VAL A 28 3.32 11.31 -9.83
C VAL A 28 1.82 11.28 -10.10
N PRO A 29 1.37 11.54 -11.33
CA PRO A 29 -0.04 11.45 -11.69
C PRO A 29 -0.66 10.09 -11.36
N PHE A 30 -1.86 10.07 -10.78
CA PHE A 30 -2.53 8.84 -10.34
C PHE A 30 -2.80 7.82 -11.46
N LYS A 31 -2.91 8.28 -12.71
CA LYS A 31 -3.13 7.43 -13.89
C LYS A 31 -1.84 6.96 -14.54
N ALA A 32 -0.67 7.39 -14.03
CA ALA A 32 0.60 6.95 -14.58
C ALA A 32 0.86 5.49 -14.19
N GLU A 33 1.30 4.68 -15.14
CA GLU A 33 1.75 3.30 -14.89
C GLU A 33 2.88 3.24 -13.85
N SER A 34 3.61 4.34 -13.71
CA SER A 34 4.70 4.51 -12.75
C SER A 34 4.24 4.89 -11.33
N GLN A 35 2.92 5.03 -11.06
CA GLN A 35 2.44 5.43 -9.73
C GLN A 35 2.70 4.32 -8.71
N PRO A 36 3.63 4.51 -7.76
CA PRO A 36 4.14 3.42 -6.94
C PRO A 36 3.19 3.00 -5.80
N SER A 37 2.14 3.77 -5.56
CA SER A 37 1.22 3.53 -4.43
C SER A 37 -0.06 2.79 -4.83
N TYR A 38 -0.39 2.75 -6.13
CA TYR A 38 -1.69 2.29 -6.63
C TYR A 38 -1.54 1.25 -7.74
N ASP A 39 -0.82 0.18 -7.43
CA ASP A 39 -0.58 -0.97 -8.31
C ASP A 39 -1.48 -2.18 -7.98
N ASP A 40 -1.21 -3.30 -8.62
CA ASP A 40 -1.95 -4.56 -8.43
C ASP A 40 -1.55 -5.35 -7.18
N ARG A 41 -0.71 -4.79 -6.31
CA ARG A 41 -0.38 -5.44 -5.03
C ARG A 41 -1.62 -5.60 -4.18
N THR A 42 -1.75 -6.77 -3.60
CA THR A 42 -2.81 -7.06 -2.63
C THR A 42 -2.39 -6.60 -1.24
N LEU A 43 -3.27 -5.90 -0.57
CA LEU A 43 -3.07 -5.41 0.80
C LEU A 43 -4.07 -6.11 1.73
N ALA A 44 -3.56 -6.80 2.74
CA ALA A 44 -4.37 -7.31 3.83
C ALA A 44 -4.66 -6.18 4.83
N LEU A 45 -5.91 -5.79 4.94
CA LEU A 45 -6.33 -4.70 5.83
C LEU A 45 -6.66 -5.26 7.21
N SER A 46 -6.20 -4.59 8.26
CA SER A 46 -6.63 -4.91 9.62
C SER A 46 -8.08 -4.43 9.88
N ALA A 47 -8.72 -4.96 10.89
CA ALA A 47 -10.05 -4.49 11.32
C ALA A 47 -10.04 -2.98 11.69
N SER A 48 -8.94 -2.47 12.24
CA SER A 48 -8.77 -1.05 12.53
C SER A 48 -8.63 -0.22 11.25
N SER A 49 -7.89 -0.71 10.26
CA SER A 49 -7.79 -0.05 8.94
C SER A 49 -9.15 0.03 8.24
N CYS A 50 -9.94 -1.04 8.30
CA CYS A 50 -11.30 -1.04 7.74
C CYS A 50 -12.18 0.02 8.40
N ARG A 51 -12.16 0.12 9.74
CA ARG A 51 -12.91 1.16 10.47
C ARG A 51 -12.46 2.59 10.11
N ILE A 52 -11.16 2.79 9.92
CA ILE A 52 -10.64 4.08 9.46
C ILE A 52 -11.18 4.40 8.06
N LEU A 53 -11.06 3.47 7.12
CA LEU A 53 -11.54 3.64 5.75
C LEU A 53 -13.06 3.87 5.68
N GLU A 54 -13.82 3.24 6.58
CA GLU A 54 -15.25 3.47 6.76
C GLU A 54 -15.53 4.89 7.26
N GLY A 55 -14.81 5.34 8.30
CA GLY A 55 -14.90 6.70 8.82
C GLY A 55 -14.51 7.78 7.81
N LEU A 56 -13.63 7.48 6.87
CA LEU A 56 -13.23 8.34 5.76
C LEU A 56 -14.25 8.35 4.60
N GLY A 57 -15.27 7.48 4.65
CA GLY A 57 -16.26 7.32 3.57
C GLY A 57 -15.71 6.61 2.33
N LEU A 58 -14.67 5.79 2.49
CA LEU A 58 -14.02 5.05 1.41
C LEU A 58 -14.52 3.60 1.30
N TRP A 59 -15.03 3.03 2.39
CA TRP A 59 -15.33 1.61 2.49
C TRP A 59 -16.37 1.10 1.48
N ASP A 60 -17.39 1.88 1.18
CA ASP A 60 -18.45 1.47 0.24
C ASP A 60 -17.90 1.22 -1.17
N ALA A 61 -16.93 2.03 -1.61
CA ALA A 61 -16.26 1.85 -2.89
C ALA A 61 -15.31 0.63 -2.93
N LEU A 62 -14.85 0.17 -1.75
CA LEU A 62 -13.91 -0.95 -1.63
C LEU A 62 -14.61 -2.30 -1.47
N ARG A 63 -15.81 -2.31 -0.89
CA ARG A 63 -16.52 -3.50 -0.40
C ARG A 63 -16.64 -4.61 -1.43
N GLU A 64 -16.98 -4.29 -2.67
CA GLU A 64 -17.18 -5.28 -3.74
C GLU A 64 -15.87 -5.92 -4.21
N ASN A 65 -14.74 -5.24 -4.00
CA ASN A 65 -13.40 -5.71 -4.35
C ASN A 65 -12.60 -6.19 -3.13
N ALA A 66 -13.25 -6.37 -2.00
CA ALA A 66 -12.65 -6.78 -0.75
C ALA A 66 -12.92 -8.26 -0.48
N THR A 67 -11.88 -9.09 -0.52
CA THR A 67 -11.99 -10.53 -0.25
C THR A 67 -11.70 -10.81 1.22
N PRO A 68 -12.65 -11.32 2.01
CA PRO A 68 -12.44 -11.57 3.43
C PRO A 68 -11.45 -12.72 3.66
N ILE A 69 -10.54 -12.56 4.63
CA ILE A 69 -9.73 -13.65 5.16
C ILE A 69 -10.54 -14.36 6.24
N ARG A 70 -10.83 -15.64 6.02
CA ARG A 70 -11.63 -16.51 6.93
C ARG A 70 -10.78 -17.47 7.72
N GLU A 71 -9.55 -17.72 7.30
CA GLU A 71 -8.60 -18.61 7.94
C GLU A 71 -7.21 -18.20 7.54
N ILE A 72 -6.25 -18.24 8.46
CA ILE A 72 -4.83 -18.04 8.17
C ILE A 72 -4.09 -19.31 8.57
N GLN A 73 -3.36 -19.90 7.64
CA GLN A 73 -2.50 -21.04 7.89
C GLN A 73 -1.03 -20.62 7.84
N VAL A 74 -0.32 -20.87 8.92
CA VAL A 74 1.11 -20.57 9.02
C VAL A 74 1.89 -21.87 9.18
N ARG A 75 2.94 -22.05 8.38
CA ARG A 75 3.84 -23.20 8.47
C ARG A 75 5.30 -22.83 8.26
N GLU A 76 6.18 -23.71 8.63
CA GLU A 76 7.60 -23.66 8.27
C GLU A 76 7.87 -24.68 7.13
N TYR A 77 8.66 -24.25 6.14
CA TYR A 77 9.00 -25.08 4.98
C TYR A 77 9.72 -26.37 5.40
N GLN A 78 9.29 -27.51 4.86
CA GLN A 78 9.83 -28.84 5.16
C GLN A 78 9.78 -29.25 6.64
N ARG A 79 9.01 -28.57 7.48
CA ARG A 79 8.77 -29.00 8.85
C ARG A 79 7.32 -29.50 9.03
N PRO A 80 7.11 -30.54 9.84
CA PRO A 80 5.78 -31.00 10.17
C PRO A 80 5.07 -29.98 11.07
N GLY A 81 3.74 -29.90 10.93
CA GLY A 81 2.90 -29.01 11.72
C GLY A 81 2.57 -27.71 11.02
N ARG A 82 1.50 -27.11 11.46
CA ARG A 82 1.01 -25.80 11.05
C ARG A 82 0.22 -25.16 12.18
N VAL A 83 0.22 -23.87 12.23
CA VAL A 83 -0.70 -23.08 13.05
C VAL A 83 -1.87 -22.66 12.16
N ILE A 84 -3.07 -22.88 12.65
CA ILE A 84 -4.30 -22.38 12.01
C ILE A 84 -4.86 -21.32 12.93
N MET A 85 -5.06 -20.12 12.38
CA MET A 85 -5.76 -19.05 13.06
C MET A 85 -7.18 -19.01 12.52
N ASP A 86 -8.13 -19.10 13.43
CA ASP A 86 -9.55 -19.02 13.14
C ASP A 86 -10.11 -17.74 13.77
N PRO A 87 -10.82 -16.88 13.02
CA PRO A 87 -11.40 -15.67 13.58
C PRO A 87 -12.42 -15.95 14.69
N ASP A 88 -13.10 -17.08 14.66
CA ASP A 88 -14.08 -17.49 15.69
C ASP A 88 -13.43 -17.59 17.09
N GLU A 89 -12.16 -18.00 17.18
CA GLU A 89 -11.41 -18.04 18.43
C GLU A 89 -11.22 -16.64 19.07
N LEU A 90 -11.32 -15.59 18.26
CA LEU A 90 -11.25 -14.20 18.68
C LEU A 90 -12.62 -13.51 18.76
N GLY A 91 -13.71 -14.24 18.55
CA GLY A 91 -15.06 -13.69 18.49
C GLY A 91 -15.29 -12.78 17.27
N LEU A 92 -14.59 -13.05 16.16
CA LEU A 92 -14.69 -12.30 14.91
C LEU A 92 -15.35 -13.19 13.84
N ASP A 93 -16.20 -12.60 12.99
CA ASP A 93 -16.76 -13.31 11.82
C ASP A 93 -15.70 -13.59 10.75
N ARG A 94 -14.66 -12.79 10.70
CA ARG A 94 -13.54 -12.86 9.75
C ARG A 94 -12.37 -12.02 10.22
N PHE A 95 -11.19 -12.30 9.71
CA PHE A 95 -10.08 -11.36 9.73
C PHE A 95 -10.33 -10.22 8.73
N GLY A 96 -9.42 -9.26 8.66
CA GLY A 96 -9.56 -8.19 7.69
C GLY A 96 -9.54 -8.70 6.24
N PRO A 97 -10.07 -7.93 5.30
CA PRO A 97 -10.09 -8.31 3.89
C PRO A 97 -8.77 -8.04 3.19
N VAL A 98 -8.61 -8.67 2.02
CA VAL A 98 -7.58 -8.35 1.04
C VAL A 98 -8.19 -7.47 -0.06
N VAL A 99 -7.51 -6.36 -0.38
CA VAL A 99 -7.91 -5.40 -1.42
C VAL A 99 -6.69 -5.03 -2.26
N GLU A 100 -6.85 -4.81 -3.56
CA GLU A 100 -5.77 -4.29 -4.40
C GLU A 100 -5.49 -2.81 -4.11
N ALA A 101 -4.21 -2.43 -4.10
CA ALA A 101 -3.81 -1.04 -3.85
C ALA A 101 -4.43 -0.07 -4.87
N ARG A 102 -4.55 -0.45 -6.15
CA ARG A 102 -5.21 0.35 -7.19
C ARG A 102 -6.69 0.62 -6.90
N VAL A 103 -7.39 -0.33 -6.28
CA VAL A 103 -8.81 -0.15 -5.91
C VAL A 103 -8.94 0.87 -4.79
N ILE A 104 -8.05 0.79 -3.79
CA ILE A 104 -7.99 1.79 -2.72
C ILE A 104 -7.64 3.16 -3.31
N GLY A 105 -6.66 3.20 -4.23
CA GLY A 105 -6.26 4.41 -4.91
C GLY A 105 -7.40 5.08 -5.68
N ALA A 106 -8.16 4.30 -6.46
CA ALA A 106 -9.31 4.82 -7.20
C ALA A 106 -10.37 5.41 -6.27
N ALA A 107 -10.70 4.71 -5.16
CA ALA A 107 -11.64 5.20 -4.16
C ALA A 107 -11.16 6.49 -3.48
N VAL A 108 -9.87 6.57 -3.15
CA VAL A 108 -9.26 7.75 -2.56
C VAL A 108 -9.31 8.94 -3.53
N VAL A 109 -8.92 8.76 -4.79
CA VAL A 109 -8.98 9.82 -5.82
C VAL A 109 -10.41 10.34 -6.01
N GLU A 110 -11.38 9.44 -6.10
CA GLU A 110 -12.79 9.81 -6.17
C GLU A 110 -13.25 10.59 -4.94
N ARG A 111 -12.81 10.17 -3.75
CA ARG A 111 -13.13 10.90 -2.50
C ARG A 111 -12.49 12.28 -2.47
N LEU A 112 -11.21 12.40 -2.82
CA LEU A 112 -10.50 13.69 -2.88
C LEU A 112 -11.19 14.69 -3.81
N SER A 113 -11.70 14.25 -4.96
CA SER A 113 -12.38 15.11 -5.94
C SER A 113 -13.71 15.71 -5.44
N ARG A 114 -14.25 15.17 -4.34
CA ARG A 114 -15.52 15.61 -3.73
C ARG A 114 -15.32 16.43 -2.45
N LEU A 115 -14.06 16.69 -2.06
CA LEU A 115 -13.77 17.42 -0.84
C LEU A 115 -13.70 18.93 -1.12
N ASP A 116 -14.51 19.68 -0.37
CA ASP A 116 -14.33 21.12 -0.23
C ASP A 116 -13.04 21.38 0.58
N HIS A 117 -12.45 22.55 0.42
CA HIS A 117 -11.25 23.00 1.12
C HIS A 117 -9.98 22.17 0.84
N LEU A 118 -9.94 21.39 -0.25
CA LEU A 118 -8.79 20.66 -0.71
C LEU A 118 -8.28 21.20 -2.04
N ASP A 119 -7.06 21.71 -2.05
CA ASP A 119 -6.31 22.03 -3.25
C ASP A 119 -5.41 20.83 -3.58
N PHE A 120 -5.84 20.01 -4.55
CA PHE A 120 -5.03 18.86 -5.02
C PHE A 120 -4.18 19.30 -6.21
N VAL A 121 -2.85 19.30 -6.03
CA VAL A 121 -1.87 19.70 -7.05
C VAL A 121 -1.07 18.47 -7.49
N CYS A 122 -1.23 18.09 -8.74
CA CYS A 122 -0.56 16.95 -9.34
C CYS A 122 -0.45 17.13 -10.87
N PRO A 123 0.75 17.05 -11.47
CA PRO A 123 2.01 16.77 -10.78
C PRO A 123 2.54 17.97 -9.98
N ALA A 124 3.18 17.69 -8.83
CA ALA A 124 3.83 18.67 -7.98
C ALA A 124 5.04 18.04 -7.27
N MET A 125 6.21 18.26 -7.81
CA MET A 125 7.46 17.80 -7.23
C MET A 125 8.00 18.87 -6.27
N VAL A 126 7.97 18.59 -4.97
CA VAL A 126 8.54 19.50 -3.96
C VAL A 126 10.06 19.54 -4.09
N THR A 127 10.59 20.73 -4.23
CA THR A 127 12.02 21.00 -4.43
C THR A 127 12.68 21.65 -3.23
N GLY A 128 11.90 22.29 -2.34
CA GLY A 128 12.39 22.93 -1.14
C GLY A 128 11.29 23.34 -0.18
N PHE A 129 11.68 23.68 1.04
CA PHE A 129 10.80 24.34 2.00
C PHE A 129 11.63 25.17 2.99
N GLU A 130 11.02 26.25 3.47
CA GLU A 130 11.59 27.14 4.48
C GLU A 130 10.61 27.29 5.65
N THR A 131 11.10 27.08 6.87
CA THR A 131 10.29 27.20 8.09
C THR A 131 10.48 28.58 8.69
N GLY A 132 9.43 29.39 8.71
CA GLY A 132 9.34 30.66 9.44
C GLY A 132 8.71 30.50 10.84
N GLU A 133 8.47 31.60 11.52
CA GLU A 133 7.86 31.60 12.87
C GLU A 133 6.43 31.04 12.87
N ASP A 134 5.58 31.49 11.94
CA ASP A 134 4.16 31.14 11.86
C ASP A 134 3.78 30.33 10.63
N ARG A 135 4.69 30.17 9.69
CA ARG A 135 4.42 29.58 8.37
C ARG A 135 5.60 28.79 7.85
N VAL A 136 5.27 27.84 6.98
CA VAL A 136 6.23 27.12 6.14
C VAL A 136 5.94 27.51 4.70
N ARG A 137 6.97 27.96 3.97
CA ARG A 137 6.94 28.13 2.52
C ARG A 137 7.38 26.81 1.89
N ILE A 138 6.65 26.32 0.90
CA ILE A 138 6.94 25.09 0.18
C ILE A 138 7.10 25.44 -1.30
N ASP A 139 8.28 25.19 -1.86
CA ASP A 139 8.59 25.34 -3.27
C ASP A 139 8.43 24.01 -4.00
N PHE A 140 7.78 24.03 -5.17
CA PHE A 140 7.57 22.84 -5.99
C PHE A 140 7.52 23.16 -7.47
N GLU A 141 7.76 22.17 -8.30
CA GLU A 141 7.63 22.21 -9.76
C GLU A 141 6.40 21.41 -10.19
N GLY A 142 5.53 22.03 -10.97
CA GLY A 142 4.36 21.44 -11.61
C GLY A 142 4.34 21.70 -13.11
N ASP A 143 3.19 21.44 -13.76
CA ASP A 143 3.03 21.65 -15.22
C ASP A 143 3.26 23.11 -15.65
N ASP A 144 2.93 24.07 -14.78
CA ASP A 144 3.12 25.51 -15.01
C ASP A 144 4.52 26.02 -14.61
N GLY A 145 5.43 25.12 -14.26
CA GLY A 145 6.79 25.43 -13.79
C GLY A 145 6.92 25.59 -12.29
N ALA A 146 7.99 26.25 -11.87
CA ALA A 146 8.31 26.46 -10.45
C ALA A 146 7.34 27.45 -9.80
N THR A 147 6.77 27.04 -8.65
CA THR A 147 5.85 27.87 -7.86
C THR A 147 6.01 27.56 -6.37
N ALA A 148 5.28 28.29 -5.52
CA ALA A 148 5.34 28.10 -4.08
C ALA A 148 3.97 28.31 -3.42
N ILE A 149 3.77 27.64 -2.29
CA ILE A 149 2.63 27.86 -1.39
C ILE A 149 3.11 28.11 0.03
N GLU A 150 2.28 28.73 0.84
CA GLU A 150 2.51 28.89 2.27
C GLU A 150 1.45 28.14 3.07
N ALA A 151 1.89 27.49 4.14
CA ALA A 151 1.02 26.78 5.07
C ALA A 151 1.44 27.03 6.52
N ARG A 152 0.55 26.79 7.47
CA ARG A 152 0.87 26.82 8.90
C ARG A 152 1.55 25.54 9.36
N LEU A 153 1.34 24.44 8.64
CA LEU A 153 1.91 23.12 8.95
C LEU A 153 2.25 22.42 7.64
N LEU A 154 3.45 21.84 7.57
CA LEU A 154 3.88 20.93 6.52
C LEU A 154 3.87 19.50 7.07
N VAL A 155 3.23 18.59 6.35
CA VAL A 155 3.22 17.16 6.66
C VAL A 155 3.93 16.39 5.55
N GLY A 156 5.05 15.73 5.88
CA GLY A 156 5.76 14.83 4.97
C GLY A 156 5.10 13.45 4.96
N ALA A 157 4.49 13.10 3.83
CA ALA A 157 3.91 11.77 3.56
C ALA A 157 4.47 11.19 2.23
N ASP A 158 5.69 11.60 1.88
CA ASP A 158 6.39 11.38 0.62
C ASP A 158 7.16 10.04 0.56
N GLY A 159 6.78 9.10 1.43
CA GLY A 159 7.16 7.69 1.34
C GLY A 159 8.54 7.35 1.90
N ALA A 160 9.02 6.17 1.55
CA ALA A 160 10.24 5.60 2.14
C ALA A 160 11.50 6.42 1.87
N ARG A 161 11.55 7.11 0.72
CA ARG A 161 12.65 8.02 0.32
C ARG A 161 12.28 9.48 0.53
N SER A 162 11.70 9.78 1.69
CA SER A 162 11.16 11.09 2.03
C SER A 162 12.21 12.20 1.92
N PHE A 163 11.96 13.13 1.00
CA PHE A 163 12.73 14.37 0.87
C PHE A 163 12.56 15.25 2.11
N ILE A 164 11.36 15.34 2.65
CA ILE A 164 11.07 16.16 3.85
C ILE A 164 11.85 15.65 5.06
N ARG A 165 11.84 14.33 5.32
CA ARG A 165 12.61 13.72 6.41
C ARG A 165 14.11 14.01 6.27
N ASP A 166 14.66 13.78 5.08
CA ASP A 166 16.07 13.88 4.82
C ASP A 166 16.53 15.36 4.90
N SER A 167 15.71 16.31 4.40
CA SER A 167 15.97 17.76 4.50
C SER A 167 15.94 18.29 5.94
N LEU A 168 15.13 17.68 6.81
CA LEU A 168 15.10 18.00 8.26
C LEU A 168 16.21 17.32 9.06
N GLY A 169 17.03 16.50 8.44
CA GLY A 169 18.09 15.74 9.13
C GLY A 169 17.54 14.71 10.13
N ILE A 170 16.30 14.27 9.97
CA ILE A 170 15.70 13.26 10.84
C ILE A 170 16.36 11.91 10.56
N ALA A 171 17.04 11.39 11.58
CA ALA A 171 17.76 10.12 11.48
C ALA A 171 16.79 8.96 11.18
N CYS A 172 17.22 8.07 10.29
CA CYS A 172 16.49 6.86 9.95
C CYS A 172 17.43 5.67 10.05
N GLU A 173 17.08 4.69 10.88
CA GLU A 173 17.77 3.41 10.92
C GLU A 173 17.26 2.52 9.80
N LYS A 174 18.17 2.00 8.97
CA LYS A 174 17.84 1.12 7.84
C LYS A 174 18.44 -0.25 8.08
N HIS A 175 17.58 -1.26 8.10
CA HIS A 175 17.99 -2.66 8.08
C HIS A 175 17.71 -3.24 6.69
N ASP A 176 18.76 -3.63 6.00
CA ASP A 176 18.64 -4.33 4.73
C ASP A 176 18.64 -5.85 5.02
N TYR A 177 17.56 -6.51 4.61
CA TYR A 177 17.43 -7.97 4.75
C TYR A 177 18.01 -8.72 3.56
N ASP A 178 18.55 -8.01 2.55
CA ASP A 178 19.01 -8.58 1.27
C ASP A 178 17.95 -9.48 0.62
N GLN A 179 16.70 -9.06 0.73
CA GLN A 179 15.54 -9.78 0.20
C GLN A 179 14.67 -8.86 -0.64
N THR A 180 14.11 -9.44 -1.69
CA THR A 180 13.13 -8.78 -2.56
C THR A 180 11.88 -9.63 -2.65
N ALA A 181 10.73 -9.01 -2.50
CA ALA A 181 9.43 -9.66 -2.70
C ALA A 181 9.05 -9.61 -4.18
N VAL A 182 8.94 -10.77 -4.81
CA VAL A 182 8.31 -10.95 -6.12
C VAL A 182 6.82 -11.14 -5.89
N ILE A 183 6.02 -10.29 -6.51
CA ILE A 183 4.56 -10.25 -6.30
C ILE A 183 3.88 -10.50 -7.64
N CYS A 184 2.88 -11.38 -7.64
CA CYS A 184 2.01 -11.62 -8.78
C CYS A 184 0.64 -12.11 -8.34
N ASN A 185 -0.31 -12.10 -9.27
CA ASN A 185 -1.62 -12.71 -9.08
C ASN A 185 -1.66 -14.04 -9.82
N ILE A 186 -2.16 -15.07 -9.16
CA ILE A 186 -2.27 -16.44 -9.69
C ILE A 186 -3.72 -16.90 -9.66
N THR A 187 -4.06 -17.85 -10.53
CA THR A 187 -5.32 -18.57 -10.52
C THR A 187 -5.08 -19.98 -9.99
N PRO A 188 -5.53 -20.30 -8.78
CA PRO A 188 -5.33 -21.63 -8.21
C PRO A 188 -6.30 -22.65 -8.83
N GLU A 189 -5.90 -23.92 -8.90
CA GLU A 189 -6.78 -25.01 -9.33
C GLU A 189 -7.95 -25.24 -8.36
N GLN A 190 -7.73 -24.97 -7.08
CA GLN A 190 -8.74 -25.11 -6.04
C GLN A 190 -9.15 -23.73 -5.51
N GLN A 191 -10.42 -23.56 -5.21
CA GLN A 191 -10.92 -22.33 -4.61
C GLN A 191 -10.23 -22.05 -3.27
N HIS A 192 -9.76 -20.84 -3.06
CA HIS A 192 -9.10 -20.40 -1.82
C HIS A 192 -10.03 -20.40 -0.59
N ARG A 193 -11.35 -20.25 -0.77
CA ARG A 193 -12.36 -20.20 0.31
C ARG A 193 -12.07 -19.20 1.42
N GLY A 194 -11.41 -18.08 1.09
CA GLY A 194 -10.99 -17.06 2.05
C GLY A 194 -9.77 -17.46 2.89
N ARG A 195 -9.00 -18.47 2.52
CA ARG A 195 -7.79 -18.88 3.22
C ARG A 195 -6.59 -18.07 2.77
N ALA A 196 -5.81 -17.59 3.72
CA ALA A 196 -4.49 -17.07 3.53
C ALA A 196 -3.45 -18.08 4.02
N PHE A 197 -2.34 -18.17 3.30
CA PHE A 197 -1.25 -19.08 3.62
C PHE A 197 0.05 -18.29 3.81
N GLU A 198 0.78 -18.61 4.86
CA GLU A 198 2.12 -18.09 5.13
C GLU A 198 3.08 -19.26 5.34
N CYS A 199 4.15 -19.30 4.59
CA CYS A 199 5.20 -20.30 4.72
C CYS A 199 6.54 -19.61 4.98
N PHE A 200 7.12 -19.82 6.15
CA PHE A 200 8.49 -19.39 6.43
C PHE A 200 9.47 -20.32 5.77
N THR A 201 10.27 -19.79 4.84
CA THR A 201 11.29 -20.54 4.14
C THR A 201 12.69 -20.03 4.48
N PRO A 202 13.75 -20.82 4.29
CA PRO A 202 15.12 -20.37 4.53
C PRO A 202 15.55 -19.15 3.72
N THR A 203 14.87 -18.89 2.59
CA THR A 203 15.17 -17.77 1.69
C THR A 203 14.26 -16.57 1.87
N GLY A 204 13.31 -16.64 2.79
CA GLY A 204 12.33 -15.60 3.07
C GLY A 204 10.89 -16.13 3.08
N PRO A 205 9.93 -15.31 3.47
CA PRO A 205 8.52 -15.70 3.51
C PRO A 205 7.94 -15.93 2.12
N PHE A 206 6.97 -16.85 2.07
CA PHE A 206 6.16 -17.16 0.91
C PHE A 206 4.69 -17.12 1.33
N ALA A 207 3.93 -16.17 0.80
CA ALA A 207 2.55 -15.95 1.17
C ALA A 207 1.60 -16.07 -0.02
N VAL A 208 0.41 -16.63 0.24
CA VAL A 208 -0.70 -16.68 -0.71
C VAL A 208 -1.93 -16.11 -0.04
N MET A 209 -2.48 -15.05 -0.60
CA MET A 209 -3.64 -14.37 -0.06
C MET A 209 -4.87 -14.53 -0.97
N PRO A 210 -6.08 -14.71 -0.40
CA PRO A 210 -7.29 -14.80 -1.19
C PRO A 210 -7.56 -13.47 -1.92
N HIS A 211 -8.00 -13.55 -3.16
CA HIS A 211 -8.28 -12.41 -4.01
C HIS A 211 -9.67 -12.56 -4.67
N VAL A 212 -10.22 -11.46 -5.17
CA VAL A 212 -11.48 -11.47 -5.92
C VAL A 212 -11.41 -12.39 -7.15
N ASN A 213 -12.56 -12.82 -7.63
CA ASN A 213 -12.71 -13.67 -8.81
C ASN A 213 -12.01 -15.04 -8.69
N GLY A 214 -11.86 -15.57 -7.47
CA GLY A 214 -11.22 -16.85 -7.22
C GLY A 214 -9.71 -16.86 -7.42
N ARG A 215 -9.08 -15.70 -7.64
CA ARG A 215 -7.62 -15.54 -7.77
C ARG A 215 -6.96 -15.51 -6.40
N CYS A 216 -5.64 -15.57 -6.40
CA CYS A 216 -4.82 -15.36 -5.21
C CYS A 216 -3.69 -14.38 -5.52
N GLY A 217 -3.37 -13.52 -4.57
CA GLY A 217 -2.12 -12.76 -4.57
C GLY A 217 -1.01 -13.65 -4.02
N LEU A 218 0.10 -13.76 -4.75
CA LEU A 218 1.30 -14.46 -4.35
C LEU A 218 2.38 -13.44 -4.00
N ILE A 219 3.00 -13.59 -2.83
CA ILE A 219 4.18 -12.84 -2.39
C ILE A 219 5.30 -13.85 -2.12
N TRP A 220 6.39 -13.75 -2.86
CA TRP A 220 7.51 -14.64 -2.73
C TRP A 220 8.79 -13.85 -2.45
N CYS A 221 9.23 -13.86 -1.20
CA CYS A 221 10.49 -13.23 -0.83
C CYS A 221 11.66 -14.17 -1.18
N VAL A 222 12.64 -13.60 -1.87
CA VAL A 222 13.88 -14.29 -2.29
C VAL A 222 15.08 -13.38 -2.03
N PRO A 223 16.31 -13.93 -1.92
CA PRO A 223 17.51 -13.11 -1.92
C PRO A 223 17.55 -12.19 -3.14
N SER A 224 17.93 -10.91 -2.95
CA SER A 224 17.89 -9.91 -4.02
C SER A 224 18.69 -10.32 -5.25
N ALA A 225 19.79 -11.03 -5.06
CA ALA A 225 20.61 -11.60 -6.15
C ALA A 225 19.88 -12.65 -7.02
N ALA A 226 18.81 -13.28 -6.52
CA ALA A 226 18.03 -14.29 -7.25
C ALA A 226 16.94 -13.69 -8.16
N VAL A 227 16.60 -12.43 -7.98
CA VAL A 227 15.49 -11.77 -8.68
C VAL A 227 15.64 -11.77 -10.20
N PRO A 228 16.79 -11.41 -10.80
CA PRO A 228 16.92 -11.43 -12.26
C PRO A 228 16.60 -12.80 -12.88
N GLY A 229 17.16 -13.87 -12.34
CA GLY A 229 16.89 -15.23 -12.81
C GLY A 229 15.43 -15.67 -12.56
N MET A 230 14.76 -15.09 -11.60
CA MET A 230 13.35 -15.36 -11.32
C MET A 230 12.42 -14.62 -12.29
N MET A 231 12.76 -13.39 -12.64
CA MET A 231 12.00 -12.59 -13.61
C MET A 231 12.13 -13.09 -15.06
N GLU A 232 13.25 -13.72 -15.38
CA GLU A 232 13.51 -14.34 -16.69
C GLU A 232 13.00 -15.79 -16.80
N MET A 233 12.47 -16.33 -15.69
CA MET A 233 12.03 -17.73 -15.64
C MET A 233 10.75 -17.94 -16.47
N PRO A 234 10.68 -19.02 -17.27
CA PRO A 234 9.43 -19.41 -17.92
C PRO A 234 8.29 -19.62 -16.90
N GLU A 235 7.09 -19.22 -17.26
CA GLU A 235 5.92 -19.24 -16.37
C GLU A 235 5.66 -20.65 -15.80
N ASP A 236 5.72 -21.69 -16.61
CA ASP A 236 5.52 -23.08 -16.18
C ASP A 236 6.51 -23.48 -15.08
N LEU A 237 7.77 -23.08 -15.23
CA LEU A 237 8.81 -23.36 -14.23
C LEU A 237 8.60 -22.56 -12.95
N PHE A 238 8.17 -21.30 -13.09
CA PHE A 238 7.80 -20.45 -11.95
C PHE A 238 6.67 -21.11 -11.13
N LEU A 239 5.59 -21.50 -11.80
CA LEU A 239 4.45 -22.15 -11.17
C LEU A 239 4.83 -23.47 -10.52
N GLN A 240 5.62 -24.32 -11.18
CA GLN A 240 6.11 -25.55 -10.61
C GLN A 240 6.93 -25.32 -9.32
N ARG A 241 7.79 -24.32 -9.32
CA ARG A 241 8.57 -23.94 -8.13
C ARG A 241 7.71 -23.35 -7.02
N ALA A 242 6.70 -22.57 -7.37
CA ALA A 242 5.75 -22.02 -6.40
C ALA A 242 4.91 -23.12 -5.74
N GLN A 243 4.43 -24.12 -6.52
CA GLN A 243 3.69 -25.28 -5.99
C GLN A 243 4.51 -26.16 -5.05
N ALA A 244 5.82 -26.18 -5.20
CA ALA A 244 6.72 -26.94 -4.34
C ALA A 244 6.99 -26.28 -2.97
N ARG A 245 6.48 -25.08 -2.74
CA ARG A 245 6.64 -24.34 -1.48
C ARG A 245 5.48 -24.58 -0.54
#